data_a7dbf8d991c0704afcbf222b1b569b41
#
_entry.id   a7dbf8d991c0704afcbf222b1b569b41
#
_cell.length_a   1.000
_cell.length_b   1.000
_cell.length_c   1.000
_cell.angle_alpha   90.00
_cell.angle_beta   90.00
_cell.angle_gamma   90.00
#
_symmetry.space_group_name_H-M   'P 1'
#
loop_
_entity.id
_entity.type
_entity.pdbx_description
1 polymer ?
#
loop_
_entity_poly.entity_id
_entity_poly.type
_entity_poly.pdbx_seq_one_letter_code
_entity_poly.pdbx_strand_id
1 'polypeptide(L)'
;MFLTRMALDVNREETQELLQESGRMQREIRAAFAGGNMQPLFRLEMISSRLWLVVLSRLRPTLYAAHERYGYPGVFPSWETFDYDEELDLAESGTSWTFQLNASPVGIAQDPDPAWLEPYRLNQWLARQGEEDGFNLKETELASAQWKPVDEGAWLLLVDWDGILTVKDQETFVWAVSTGIGNGRENGAGLMTIARNNTFWES
;
A
#
# COMPACT_ATOMS: atom_id res chain seq x y z
N MET A 1 10.31 -8.77 -7.43
CA MET A 1 9.75 -7.71 -6.54
C MET A 1 10.05 -8.07 -5.10
N PHE A 2 10.16 -7.08 -4.23
CA PHE A 2 10.36 -7.31 -2.79
C PHE A 2 9.25 -6.64 -2.01
N LEU A 3 8.59 -7.40 -1.14
CA LEU A 3 7.64 -6.89 -0.18
C LEU A 3 8.34 -6.80 1.18
N THR A 4 8.40 -5.60 1.73
CA THR A 4 9.10 -5.34 3.00
C THR A 4 8.13 -4.74 4.00
N ARG A 5 8.21 -5.18 5.26
CA ARG A 5 7.48 -4.57 6.37
C ARG A 5 8.44 -4.15 7.49
N MET A 6 8.15 -3.03 8.13
CA MET A 6 8.87 -2.53 9.30
C MET A 6 7.88 -2.01 10.34
N ALA A 7 7.98 -2.49 11.58
CA ALA A 7 7.17 -1.97 12.68
C ALA A 7 7.67 -0.58 13.10
N LEU A 8 6.76 0.38 13.22
CA LEU A 8 7.03 1.76 13.64
C LEU A 8 6.68 1.96 15.10
N ASP A 9 7.55 2.64 15.84
CA ASP A 9 7.26 3.04 17.22
C ASP A 9 6.59 4.43 17.24
N VAL A 10 5.27 4.43 17.36
CA VAL A 10 4.46 5.66 17.38
C VAL A 10 4.70 6.55 18.62
N ASN A 11 5.43 6.07 19.65
CA ASN A 11 5.77 6.85 20.82
C ASN A 11 7.03 7.68 20.63
N ARG A 12 7.79 7.46 19.54
CA ARG A 12 8.95 8.28 19.20
C ARG A 12 8.52 9.59 18.55
N GLU A 13 9.11 10.69 18.95
CA GLU A 13 8.85 12.01 18.38
C GLU A 13 9.15 12.03 16.87
N GLU A 14 10.26 11.43 16.47
CA GLU A 14 10.67 11.34 15.06
C GLU A 14 9.64 10.58 14.20
N THR A 15 8.99 9.55 14.77
CA THR A 15 7.93 8.81 14.09
C THR A 15 6.65 9.65 13.96
N GLN A 16 6.30 10.41 14.99
CA GLN A 16 5.14 11.32 14.95
C GLN A 16 5.33 12.39 13.89
N GLU A 17 6.52 13.01 13.83
CA GLU A 17 6.88 13.96 12.79
C GLU A 17 6.83 13.34 11.38
N LEU A 18 7.36 12.10 11.24
CA LEU A 18 7.33 11.34 9.97
C LEU A 18 5.90 11.16 9.45
N LEU A 19 4.95 10.88 10.36
CA LEU A 19 3.55 10.63 10.02
C LEU A 19 2.77 11.93 9.71
N GLN A 20 3.23 13.07 10.24
CA GLN A 20 2.56 14.37 10.08
C GLN A 20 3.06 15.16 8.86
N GLU A 21 4.35 15.03 8.53
CA GLU A 21 4.95 15.79 7.44
C GLU A 21 4.70 15.14 6.08
N SER A 22 3.97 15.85 5.23
CA SER A 22 3.70 15.40 3.87
C SER A 22 4.99 15.11 3.08
N GLY A 23 4.99 14.00 2.37
CA GLY A 23 6.13 13.57 1.54
C GLY A 23 7.39 13.12 2.29
N ARG A 24 7.45 13.29 3.64
CA ARG A 24 8.62 12.83 4.42
C ARG A 24 8.75 11.32 4.38
N MET A 25 7.65 10.59 4.57
CA MET A 25 7.63 9.14 4.48
C MET A 25 8.22 8.65 3.16
N GLN A 26 7.81 9.23 2.04
CA GLN A 26 8.34 8.85 0.73
C GLN A 26 9.84 9.17 0.59
N ARG A 27 10.31 10.30 1.12
CA ARG A 27 11.75 10.63 1.10
C ARG A 27 12.57 9.63 1.91
N GLU A 28 12.11 9.25 3.11
CA GLU A 28 12.76 8.26 3.97
C GLU A 28 12.77 6.86 3.32
N ILE A 29 11.66 6.45 2.70
CA ILE A 29 11.60 5.19 1.98
C ILE A 29 12.56 5.20 0.79
N ARG A 30 12.63 6.28 0.00
CA ARG A 30 13.58 6.40 -1.12
C ARG A 30 15.03 6.33 -0.67
N ALA A 31 15.36 6.90 0.50
CA ALA A 31 16.70 6.85 1.07
C ALA A 31 17.16 5.42 1.41
N ALA A 32 16.24 4.47 1.57
CA ALA A 32 16.54 3.06 1.80
C ALA A 32 17.09 2.32 0.55
N PHE A 33 17.10 2.98 -0.61
CA PHE A 33 17.56 2.39 -1.87
C PHE A 33 18.81 3.07 -2.38
N ALA A 34 19.81 2.27 -2.77
CA ALA A 34 21.00 2.77 -3.44
C ALA A 34 20.63 3.36 -4.82
N GLY A 35 20.95 4.64 -5.04
CA GLY A 35 20.75 5.32 -6.32
C GLY A 35 19.51 6.24 -6.43
N GLY A 36 18.64 6.31 -5.44
CA GLY A 36 17.64 7.37 -5.26
C GLY A 36 16.50 7.50 -6.29
N ASN A 37 16.55 6.79 -7.42
CA ASN A 37 15.56 6.92 -8.52
C ASN A 37 14.40 5.92 -8.44
N MET A 38 14.24 5.25 -7.32
CA MET A 38 13.12 4.30 -7.11
C MET A 38 11.85 5.04 -6.70
N GLN A 39 10.72 4.57 -7.22
CA GLN A 39 9.40 4.96 -6.75
C GLN A 39 8.70 3.73 -6.15
N PRO A 40 9.07 3.33 -4.92
CA PRO A 40 8.42 2.23 -4.25
C PRO A 40 6.99 2.60 -3.91
N LEU A 41 6.10 1.61 -3.94
CA LEU A 41 4.77 1.74 -3.38
C LEU A 41 4.84 1.49 -1.88
N PHE A 42 4.02 2.18 -1.11
CA PHE A 42 3.96 1.95 0.33
C PHE A 42 2.56 2.21 0.89
N ARG A 43 2.29 1.63 2.04
CA ARG A 43 1.13 1.95 2.88
C ARG A 43 1.49 1.81 4.35
N LEU A 44 0.67 2.42 5.18
CA LEU A 44 0.68 2.22 6.63
C LEU A 44 -0.47 1.29 7.00
N GLU A 45 -0.19 0.32 7.85
CA GLU A 45 -1.15 -0.73 8.20
C GLU A 45 -1.08 -1.02 9.72
N MET A 46 -2.25 -1.17 10.35
CA MET A 46 -2.33 -1.58 11.75
C MET A 46 -2.48 -3.10 11.84
N ILE A 47 -1.46 -3.79 12.34
CA ILE A 47 -1.49 -5.23 12.57
C ILE A 47 -1.23 -5.50 14.04
N SER A 48 -2.15 -6.18 14.73
CA SER A 48 -2.00 -6.55 16.14
C SER A 48 -1.63 -5.36 17.04
N SER A 49 -2.30 -4.23 16.87
CA SER A 49 -2.09 -2.97 17.61
C SER A 49 -0.71 -2.32 17.40
N ARG A 50 0.02 -2.67 16.34
CA ARG A 50 1.25 -2.02 15.92
C ARG A 50 1.07 -1.39 14.55
N LEU A 51 1.70 -0.24 14.37
CA LEU A 51 1.76 0.41 13.07
C LEU A 51 2.92 -0.18 12.27
N TRP A 52 2.62 -0.64 11.07
CA TRP A 52 3.60 -1.16 10.13
C TRP A 52 3.69 -0.29 8.89
N LEU A 53 4.91 -0.05 8.46
CA LEU A 53 5.20 0.44 7.12
C LEU A 53 5.39 -0.77 6.21
N VAL A 54 4.56 -0.88 5.19
CA VAL A 54 4.65 -1.92 4.14
C VAL A 54 5.13 -1.26 2.85
N VAL A 55 6.15 -1.83 2.23
CA VAL A 55 6.79 -1.28 1.02
C VAL A 55 6.92 -2.36 -0.04
N LEU A 56 6.44 -2.09 -1.25
CA LEU A 56 6.66 -2.91 -2.44
C LEU A 56 7.67 -2.21 -3.35
N SER A 57 8.73 -2.94 -3.75
CA SER A 57 9.83 -2.37 -4.52
C SER A 57 10.51 -3.38 -5.43
N ARG A 58 11.16 -2.88 -6.50
CA ARG A 58 11.95 -3.71 -7.43
C ARG A 58 13.31 -4.12 -6.87
N LEU A 59 13.85 -3.32 -5.96
CA LEU A 59 15.13 -3.60 -5.30
C LEU A 59 14.89 -3.85 -3.82
N ARG A 60 15.70 -4.70 -3.22
CA ARG A 60 15.66 -4.96 -1.77
C ARG A 60 16.10 -3.69 -1.01
N PRO A 61 15.26 -3.14 -0.11
CA PRO A 61 15.63 -1.96 0.66
C PRO A 61 16.61 -2.30 1.79
N THR A 62 17.36 -1.29 2.23
CA THR A 62 18.18 -1.34 3.44
C THR A 62 17.61 -0.38 4.47
N LEU A 63 16.91 -0.91 5.48
CA LEU A 63 16.13 -0.10 6.43
C LEU A 63 16.86 0.18 7.76
N TYR A 64 18.18 -0.03 7.86
CA TYR A 64 18.92 0.18 9.12
C TYR A 64 18.72 1.59 9.69
N ALA A 65 18.97 2.63 8.88
CA ALA A 65 18.83 4.01 9.32
C ALA A 65 17.38 4.38 9.65
N ALA A 66 16.43 3.90 8.88
CA ALA A 66 15.01 4.11 9.16
C ALA A 66 14.58 3.39 10.44
N HIS A 67 15.06 2.15 10.66
CA HIS A 67 14.77 1.43 11.88
C HIS A 67 15.37 2.09 13.14
N GLU A 68 16.61 2.58 13.09
CA GLU A 68 17.20 3.30 14.22
C GLU A 68 16.36 4.52 14.64
N ARG A 69 15.78 5.22 13.68
CA ARG A 69 14.96 6.41 13.93
C ARG A 69 13.52 6.10 14.32
N TYR A 70 12.88 5.18 13.61
CA TYR A 70 11.43 4.99 13.61
C TYR A 70 10.99 3.61 14.07
N GLY A 71 11.92 2.64 14.14
CA GLY A 71 11.61 1.25 14.39
C GLY A 71 11.16 0.95 15.80
N TYR A 72 10.27 -0.03 15.95
CA TYR A 72 9.77 -0.49 17.24
C TYR A 72 10.87 -1.24 18.00
N PRO A 73 11.21 -0.85 19.26
CA PRO A 73 12.27 -1.49 20.01
C PRO A 73 11.91 -2.93 20.40
N GLY A 74 12.91 -3.81 20.41
CA GLY A 74 12.75 -5.19 20.88
C GLY A 74 12.07 -6.15 19.89
N VAL A 75 11.74 -5.71 18.69
CA VAL A 75 11.35 -6.58 17.57
C VAL A 75 12.60 -6.88 16.75
N PHE A 76 13.00 -8.14 16.66
CA PHE A 76 14.12 -8.55 15.82
C PHE A 76 13.76 -9.83 15.04
N PRO A 77 13.94 -9.83 13.71
CA PRO A 77 14.38 -8.69 12.91
C PRO A 77 13.33 -7.57 12.91
N SER A 78 13.80 -6.33 12.99
CA SER A 78 12.96 -5.13 13.07
C SER A 78 12.25 -4.81 11.77
N TRP A 79 12.68 -5.43 10.69
CA TRP A 79 11.98 -5.48 9.41
C TRP A 79 12.19 -6.84 8.77
N GLU A 80 11.26 -7.20 7.91
CA GLU A 80 11.29 -8.41 7.11
C GLU A 80 11.13 -8.04 5.64
N THR A 81 11.86 -8.75 4.78
CA THR A 81 11.77 -8.57 3.33
C THR A 81 11.61 -9.92 2.67
N PHE A 82 10.50 -10.08 1.95
CA PHE A 82 10.13 -11.27 1.22
C PHE A 82 10.41 -11.09 -0.26
N ASP A 83 10.80 -12.16 -0.94
CA ASP A 83 10.73 -12.21 -2.39
C ASP A 83 9.25 -12.39 -2.78
N TYR A 84 8.71 -11.43 -3.52
CA TYR A 84 7.31 -11.38 -3.87
C TYR A 84 7.04 -11.82 -5.32
N ASP A 85 8.10 -12.15 -6.05
CA ASP A 85 7.97 -12.64 -7.43
C ASP A 85 7.26 -13.99 -7.49
N GLU A 86 7.45 -14.85 -6.47
CA GLU A 86 6.75 -16.16 -6.40
C GLU A 86 5.22 -16.00 -6.38
N GLU A 87 4.67 -15.09 -5.56
CA GLU A 87 3.24 -14.81 -5.52
C GLU A 87 2.74 -14.23 -6.84
N LEU A 88 3.49 -13.32 -7.43
CA LEU A 88 3.13 -12.70 -8.70
C LEU A 88 3.18 -13.68 -9.89
N ASP A 89 4.16 -14.57 -9.90
CA ASP A 89 4.29 -15.62 -10.93
C ASP A 89 3.13 -16.65 -10.85
N LEU A 90 2.66 -16.92 -9.63
CA LEU A 90 1.56 -17.82 -9.37
C LEU A 90 0.16 -17.18 -9.57
N ALA A 91 0.10 -15.86 -9.77
CA ALA A 91 -1.12 -15.13 -10.05
C ALA A 91 -1.57 -15.30 -11.51
N GLU A 92 -1.70 -16.55 -11.95
CA GLU A 92 -2.14 -16.92 -13.29
C GLU A 92 -3.61 -16.57 -13.56
N SER A 93 -3.96 -16.37 -14.83
CA SER A 93 -5.35 -16.11 -15.25
C SER A 93 -6.29 -17.22 -14.76
N GLY A 94 -7.39 -16.83 -14.11
CA GLY A 94 -8.37 -17.72 -13.50
C GLY A 94 -8.09 -18.09 -12.04
N THR A 95 -6.92 -17.75 -11.47
CA THR A 95 -6.62 -17.99 -10.07
C THR A 95 -7.32 -16.96 -9.17
N SER A 96 -7.61 -17.35 -7.92
CA SER A 96 -8.27 -16.48 -6.93
C SER A 96 -7.31 -16.18 -5.78
N TRP A 97 -7.34 -14.91 -5.34
CA TRP A 97 -6.44 -14.38 -4.32
C TRP A 97 -7.20 -13.52 -3.33
N THR A 98 -6.85 -13.61 -2.07
CA THR A 98 -7.18 -12.52 -1.13
C THR A 98 -6.32 -11.31 -1.46
N PHE A 99 -6.89 -10.13 -1.34
CA PHE A 99 -6.17 -8.88 -1.56
C PHE A 99 -6.41 -7.87 -0.45
N GLN A 100 -5.44 -7.01 -0.26
CA GLN A 100 -5.56 -5.75 0.45
C GLN A 100 -5.08 -4.64 -0.47
N LEU A 101 -5.89 -3.61 -0.63
CA LEU A 101 -5.57 -2.46 -1.47
C LEU A 101 -5.78 -1.17 -0.69
N ASN A 102 -4.74 -0.35 -0.63
CA ASN A 102 -4.88 1.06 -0.27
C ASN A 102 -4.73 1.89 -1.55
N ALA A 103 -5.76 2.61 -1.96
CA ALA A 103 -5.71 3.40 -3.19
C ALA A 103 -6.49 4.71 -3.08
N SER A 104 -6.24 5.61 -4.03
CA SER A 104 -7.03 6.82 -4.22
C SER A 104 -7.78 6.77 -5.55
N PRO A 105 -9.12 6.79 -5.53
CA PRO A 105 -9.93 6.88 -6.75
C PRO A 105 -9.74 8.18 -7.51
N VAL A 106 -9.40 9.25 -6.81
CA VAL A 106 -9.25 10.60 -7.35
C VAL A 106 -7.86 11.14 -7.10
N GLY A 107 -7.40 12.06 -7.92
CA GLY A 107 -6.16 12.78 -7.67
C GLY A 107 -6.28 13.74 -6.47
N ILE A 108 -5.21 14.49 -6.24
CA ILE A 108 -5.18 15.52 -5.19
C ILE A 108 -6.27 16.56 -5.48
N ALA A 109 -7.09 16.85 -4.47
CA ALA A 109 -8.19 17.80 -4.52
C ALA A 109 -7.91 18.99 -3.59
N GLN A 110 -8.30 20.19 -4.00
CA GLN A 110 -8.30 21.38 -3.13
C GLN A 110 -9.58 21.47 -2.30
N ASP A 111 -10.67 20.92 -2.81
CA ASP A 111 -11.98 20.87 -2.14
C ASP A 111 -12.47 19.40 -2.10
N PRO A 112 -12.40 18.74 -0.94
CA PRO A 112 -12.85 17.37 -0.79
C PRO A 112 -14.34 17.23 -1.06
N ASP A 113 -14.71 16.44 -2.07
CA ASP A 113 -16.12 16.13 -2.37
C ASP A 113 -16.59 14.97 -1.47
N PRO A 114 -17.53 15.22 -0.51
CA PRO A 114 -18.06 14.18 0.37
C PRO A 114 -18.76 13.03 -0.36
N ALA A 115 -19.24 13.25 -1.59
CA ALA A 115 -19.88 12.21 -2.38
C ALA A 115 -18.94 11.05 -2.74
N TRP A 116 -17.63 11.26 -2.67
CA TRP A 116 -16.65 10.17 -2.81
C TRP A 116 -16.55 9.26 -1.59
N LEU A 117 -17.14 9.60 -0.45
CA LEU A 117 -17.18 8.72 0.71
C LEU A 117 -18.35 7.70 0.67
N GLU A 118 -19.21 7.77 -0.36
CA GLU A 118 -20.28 6.84 -0.56
C GLU A 118 -19.75 5.45 -0.97
N PRO A 119 -20.00 4.38 -0.17
CA PRO A 119 -19.45 3.05 -0.43
C PRO A 119 -19.77 2.50 -1.83
N TYR A 120 -20.97 2.77 -2.33
CA TYR A 120 -21.38 2.36 -3.68
C TYR A 120 -20.47 2.96 -4.75
N ARG A 121 -20.13 4.26 -4.65
CA ARG A 121 -19.29 4.97 -5.62
C ARG A 121 -17.85 4.44 -5.59
N LEU A 122 -17.33 4.17 -4.40
CA LEU A 122 -16.00 3.61 -4.21
C LEU A 122 -15.89 2.20 -4.78
N ASN A 123 -16.85 1.32 -4.46
CA ASN A 123 -16.85 -0.05 -4.98
C ASN A 123 -17.07 -0.11 -6.50
N GLN A 124 -17.88 0.80 -7.05
CA GLN A 124 -18.04 0.92 -8.51
C GLN A 124 -16.74 1.35 -9.19
N TRP A 125 -15.97 2.27 -8.57
CA TRP A 125 -14.67 2.65 -9.09
C TRP A 125 -13.70 1.46 -9.06
N LEU A 126 -13.61 0.74 -7.93
CA LEU A 126 -12.72 -0.40 -7.80
C LEU A 126 -13.06 -1.52 -8.81
N ALA A 127 -14.34 -1.80 -9.02
CA ALA A 127 -14.77 -2.79 -10.01
C ALA A 127 -14.32 -2.44 -11.43
N ARG A 128 -14.47 -1.17 -11.82
CA ARG A 128 -14.03 -0.67 -13.13
C ARG A 128 -12.51 -0.68 -13.25
N GLN A 129 -11.81 -0.24 -12.20
CA GLN A 129 -10.36 -0.30 -12.14
C GLN A 129 -9.84 -1.74 -12.28
N GLY A 130 -10.52 -2.72 -11.65
CA GLY A 130 -10.17 -4.14 -11.79
C GLY A 130 -10.28 -4.65 -13.22
N GLU A 131 -11.31 -4.24 -13.96
CA GLU A 131 -11.44 -4.60 -15.38
C GLU A 131 -10.29 -4.06 -16.24
N GLU A 132 -9.81 -2.85 -15.94
CA GLU A 132 -8.68 -2.20 -16.60
C GLU A 132 -7.34 -2.83 -16.19
N ASP A 133 -7.19 -3.20 -14.92
CA ASP A 133 -5.97 -3.73 -14.30
C ASP A 133 -5.89 -5.28 -14.31
N GLY A 134 -6.76 -5.95 -15.06
CA GLY A 134 -6.67 -7.39 -15.32
C GLY A 134 -7.20 -8.29 -14.21
N PHE A 135 -8.14 -7.85 -13.36
CA PHE A 135 -8.78 -8.67 -12.35
C PHE A 135 -10.28 -8.41 -12.22
N ASN A 136 -10.99 -9.37 -11.63
CA ASN A 136 -12.39 -9.22 -11.27
C ASN A 136 -12.55 -9.43 -9.75
N LEU A 137 -13.40 -8.62 -9.14
CA LEU A 137 -13.74 -8.76 -7.72
C LEU A 137 -14.74 -9.91 -7.52
N LYS A 138 -14.50 -10.77 -6.55
CA LYS A 138 -15.47 -11.76 -6.05
C LYS A 138 -16.16 -11.28 -4.78
N GLU A 139 -15.36 -10.81 -3.85
CA GLU A 139 -15.79 -10.27 -2.57
C GLU A 139 -15.01 -9.01 -2.30
N THR A 140 -15.67 -7.99 -1.73
CA THR A 140 -15.03 -6.70 -1.44
C THR A 140 -15.62 -6.14 -0.16
N GLU A 141 -14.75 -5.81 0.77
CA GLU A 141 -15.06 -5.07 1.99
C GLU A 141 -14.36 -3.71 1.94
N LEU A 142 -15.13 -2.65 2.18
CA LEU A 142 -14.59 -1.30 2.36
C LEU A 142 -14.17 -1.14 3.83
N ALA A 143 -12.88 -1.27 4.10
CA ALA A 143 -12.33 -1.18 5.45
C ALA A 143 -12.28 0.27 5.96
N SER A 144 -11.87 1.21 5.12
CA SER A 144 -11.86 2.63 5.45
C SER A 144 -11.95 3.53 4.22
N ALA A 145 -12.45 4.77 4.41
CA ALA A 145 -12.40 5.83 3.41
C ALA A 145 -12.31 7.18 4.10
N GLN A 146 -11.26 7.95 3.80
CA GLN A 146 -11.04 9.25 4.45
C GLN A 146 -10.24 10.20 3.57
N TRP A 147 -10.61 11.48 3.63
CA TRP A 147 -9.79 12.55 3.08
C TRP A 147 -8.66 12.89 4.05
N LYS A 148 -7.42 12.84 3.58
CA LYS A 148 -6.22 13.21 4.34
C LYS A 148 -5.56 14.44 3.72
N PRO A 149 -5.13 15.40 4.54
CA PRO A 149 -4.31 16.50 4.05
C PRO A 149 -2.97 15.95 3.56
N VAL A 150 -2.52 16.37 2.39
CA VAL A 150 -1.24 15.98 1.80
C VAL A 150 -0.31 17.17 1.62
N ASP A 151 -0.88 18.38 1.56
CA ASP A 151 -0.15 19.63 1.51
C ASP A 151 -1.07 20.77 1.94
N GLU A 152 -0.57 22.02 2.04
CA GLU A 152 -1.40 23.18 2.41
C GLU A 152 -2.56 23.36 1.42
N GLY A 153 -3.79 23.17 1.92
CA GLY A 153 -5.01 23.23 1.12
C GLY A 153 -5.20 22.10 0.10
N ALA A 154 -4.40 21.03 0.19
CA ALA A 154 -4.49 19.88 -0.72
C ALA A 154 -4.85 18.60 0.04
N TRP A 155 -5.75 17.80 -0.51
CA TRP A 155 -6.30 16.61 0.10
C TRP A 155 -6.22 15.42 -0.84
N LEU A 156 -5.97 14.23 -0.28
CA LEU A 156 -6.03 12.97 -0.98
C LEU A 156 -7.07 12.07 -0.31
N LEU A 157 -7.97 11.49 -1.10
CA LEU A 157 -8.87 10.46 -0.62
C LEU A 157 -8.09 9.14 -0.54
N LEU A 158 -7.88 8.64 0.67
CA LEU A 158 -7.33 7.30 0.90
C LEU A 158 -8.45 6.33 1.23
N VAL A 159 -8.47 5.22 0.53
CA VAL A 159 -9.48 4.18 0.69
C VAL A 159 -8.78 2.84 0.83
N ASP A 160 -9.18 2.07 1.83
CA ASP A 160 -8.70 0.72 2.09
C ASP A 160 -9.80 -0.29 1.75
N TRP A 161 -9.45 -1.28 0.95
CA TRP A 161 -10.31 -2.42 0.63
C TRP A 161 -9.59 -3.72 0.94
N ASP A 162 -10.38 -4.66 1.45
CA ASP A 162 -10.02 -6.06 1.57
C ASP A 162 -10.98 -6.91 0.76
N GLY A 163 -10.57 -8.11 0.36
CA GLY A 163 -11.49 -8.99 -0.36
C GLY A 163 -10.82 -10.13 -1.09
N ILE A 164 -11.60 -10.69 -2.02
CA ILE A 164 -11.16 -11.77 -2.91
C ILE A 164 -11.32 -11.31 -4.36
N LEU A 165 -10.27 -11.47 -5.13
CA LEU A 165 -10.26 -11.22 -6.56
C LEU A 165 -9.97 -12.50 -7.36
N THR A 166 -10.28 -12.48 -8.66
CA THR A 166 -9.82 -13.45 -9.64
C THR A 166 -9.00 -12.73 -10.68
N VAL A 167 -7.82 -13.23 -10.97
CA VAL A 167 -6.97 -12.72 -12.04
C VAL A 167 -7.63 -13.04 -13.39
N LYS A 168 -7.81 -12.05 -14.24
CA LYS A 168 -8.39 -12.13 -15.57
C LYS A 168 -7.30 -12.19 -16.62
N ASP A 169 -6.30 -11.34 -16.50
CA ASP A 169 -5.12 -11.24 -17.35
C ASP A 169 -3.88 -11.04 -16.48
N GLN A 170 -3.00 -12.03 -16.49
CA GLN A 170 -1.82 -12.05 -15.59
C GLN A 170 -0.87 -10.88 -15.85
N GLU A 171 -0.55 -10.61 -17.11
CA GLU A 171 0.43 -9.58 -17.47
C GLU A 171 -0.05 -8.20 -17.02
N THR A 172 -1.30 -7.86 -17.32
CA THR A 172 -1.93 -6.59 -16.92
C THR A 172 -2.05 -6.49 -15.40
N PHE A 173 -2.44 -7.58 -14.74
CA PHE A 173 -2.57 -7.63 -13.28
C PHE A 173 -1.23 -7.42 -12.56
N VAL A 174 -0.20 -8.17 -12.95
CA VAL A 174 1.14 -8.05 -12.36
C VAL A 174 1.72 -6.66 -12.62
N TRP A 175 1.47 -6.10 -13.80
CA TRP A 175 1.83 -4.71 -14.09
C TRP A 175 1.15 -3.73 -13.13
N ALA A 176 -0.15 -3.82 -12.93
CA ALA A 176 -0.91 -2.95 -12.04
C ALA A 176 -0.44 -3.05 -10.59
N VAL A 177 -0.26 -4.29 -10.06
CA VAL A 177 0.30 -4.51 -8.71
C VAL A 177 1.69 -3.90 -8.58
N SER A 178 2.54 -4.05 -9.59
CA SER A 178 3.93 -3.57 -9.56
C SER A 178 4.07 -2.06 -9.70
N THR A 179 3.14 -1.39 -10.37
CA THR A 179 3.18 0.06 -10.64
C THR A 179 2.25 0.88 -9.79
N GLY A 180 1.31 0.23 -9.11
CA GLY A 180 0.32 0.83 -8.23
C GLY A 180 -1.00 1.16 -8.92
N ILE A 181 -2.10 1.03 -8.17
CA ILE A 181 -3.48 1.17 -8.61
C ILE A 181 -4.03 2.53 -8.16
N GLY A 182 -4.64 3.27 -9.07
CA GLY A 182 -5.22 4.59 -8.80
C GLY A 182 -4.20 5.73 -8.72
N ASN A 183 -4.51 6.74 -7.92
CA ASN A 183 -3.75 7.99 -7.81
C ASN A 183 -3.00 8.10 -6.46
N GLY A 184 -2.12 9.10 -6.29
CA GLY A 184 -1.52 9.46 -5.00
C GLY A 184 -0.41 8.54 -4.51
N ARG A 185 0.32 7.88 -5.40
CA ARG A 185 1.39 6.92 -5.05
C ARG A 185 2.48 7.54 -4.19
N GLU A 186 2.82 8.80 -4.42
CA GLU A 186 3.79 9.56 -3.62
C GLU A 186 3.31 9.82 -2.19
N ASN A 187 2.02 9.67 -1.92
CA ASN A 187 1.40 9.89 -0.62
C ASN A 187 0.92 8.59 0.06
N GLY A 188 1.42 7.43 -0.39
CA GLY A 188 1.13 6.15 0.22
C GLY A 188 -0.18 5.51 -0.23
N ALA A 189 -0.60 5.78 -1.48
CA ALA A 189 -1.70 5.09 -2.13
C ALA A 189 -1.21 4.20 -3.27
N GLY A 190 -2.04 3.27 -3.72
CA GLY A 190 -1.82 2.42 -4.88
C GLY A 190 -1.19 1.06 -4.58
N LEU A 191 -0.82 0.76 -3.33
CA LEU A 191 -0.26 -0.54 -3.00
C LEU A 191 -1.35 -1.60 -2.83
N MET A 192 -1.39 -2.56 -3.76
CA MET A 192 -2.10 -3.83 -3.61
C MET A 192 -1.13 -4.92 -3.17
N THR A 193 -1.54 -5.73 -2.20
CA THR A 193 -0.89 -7.00 -1.85
C THR A 193 -1.88 -8.15 -2.03
N ILE A 194 -1.38 -9.32 -2.44
CA ILE A 194 -2.18 -10.53 -2.63
C ILE A 194 -1.60 -11.69 -1.83
N ALA A 195 -2.46 -12.59 -1.37
CA ALA A 195 -2.07 -13.84 -0.72
C ALA A 195 -3.04 -14.98 -1.06
N ARG A 196 -2.56 -16.23 -1.00
CA ARG A 196 -3.38 -17.42 -1.32
C ARG A 196 -4.40 -17.79 -0.24
N ASN A 197 -4.08 -17.56 1.03
CA ASN A 197 -4.82 -18.13 2.18
C ASN A 197 -5.01 -17.08 3.26
N ASN A 198 -5.77 -16.04 3.10
CA ASN A 198 -6.18 -15.06 4.14
C ASN A 198 -5.08 -14.58 5.14
N THR A 199 -3.83 -14.99 4.94
CA THR A 199 -2.72 -14.78 5.88
C THR A 199 -1.58 -14.05 5.19
N PHE A 200 -1.68 -12.72 5.13
CA PHE A 200 -0.57 -11.90 4.63
C PHE A 200 0.65 -11.96 5.57
N TRP A 201 0.44 -12.33 6.84
CA TRP A 201 1.45 -12.11 7.87
C TRP A 201 1.41 -13.13 9.02
N GLU A 202 0.82 -14.31 8.84
CA GLU A 202 0.90 -15.38 9.83
C GLU A 202 2.16 -16.22 9.65
N SER A 203 3.09 -16.05 10.57
CA SER A 203 4.13 -17.01 10.95
C SER A 203 4.63 -16.71 12.35
#